data_6532078643c4e5d930bd5e420ed9e3f5
#
_entry.id   6532078643c4e5d930bd5e420ed9e3f5
#
_cell.length_a   1.000
_cell.length_b   1.000
_cell.length_c   1.000
_cell.angle_alpha   90.00
_cell.angle_beta   90.00
_cell.angle_gamma   90.00
#
_symmetry.space_group_name_H-M   'P 1'
#
loop_
_entity.id
_entity.type
_entity.pdbx_description
1 polymer ?
#
loop_
_entity_poly.entity_id
_entity_poly.type
_entity_poly.pdbx_seq_one_letter_code
_entity_poly.pdbx_strand_id
1 'polypeptide(L)'
;TSIERNLYLTMQLLELNIPMILALNMMDEVISSGNSIDVEGLQQALGIRVIPLSASKNEGIEELIEAIETTLKENNCSHLDLCSGEIHKAIHSITHLIEDNAVKAKLPKRFAVTKIIEGDKDIIRQLHLDVQQLHIIKHIIEDMEEKEGLDKDAALVDMRYQVIENITRQTVFKEQETAGQVRSEKIDSILTHKYFGIPIFIVVMLMIFFLTFNVIGAPLQSLMEIAVDFIGSTIITFLTNHQVAPWLISLLRDGVIAGVGSVLSFLPLIVVLFFFLSMLEDSGYMARVAFVMDKLLRKIGLSGKSFVPMLIGFGCSVPAIMASRTLSSQRDRKMTI
;
A
#
# COMPACT_ATOMS: atom_id res chain seq x y z
N THR A 1 -2.75 9.86 -8.44
CA THR A 1 -3.29 9.45 -7.13
C THR A 1 -4.65 8.80 -7.33
N SER A 2 -4.87 7.63 -6.79
CA SER A 2 -6.14 6.90 -6.97
C SER A 2 -7.16 7.34 -5.92
N ILE A 3 -7.78 8.51 -6.10
CA ILE A 3 -8.80 9.03 -5.19
C ILE A 3 -9.97 8.05 -5.03
N GLU A 4 -10.38 7.38 -6.11
CA GLU A 4 -11.45 6.39 -6.13
C GLU A 4 -11.18 5.24 -5.14
N ARG A 5 -9.96 4.68 -5.15
CA ARG A 5 -9.58 3.60 -4.23
C ARG A 5 -9.55 4.06 -2.76
N ASN A 6 -9.13 5.30 -2.51
CA ASN A 6 -9.09 5.85 -1.15
C ASN A 6 -10.50 6.18 -0.64
N LEU A 7 -11.38 6.66 -1.50
CA LEU A 7 -12.78 6.89 -1.15
C LEU A 7 -13.52 5.61 -0.79
N TYR A 8 -13.08 4.44 -1.28
CA TYR A 8 -13.69 3.16 -0.91
C TYR A 8 -13.66 2.91 0.61
N LEU A 9 -12.51 3.18 1.25
CA LEU A 9 -12.41 3.12 2.71
C LEU A 9 -13.28 4.17 3.38
N THR A 10 -13.33 5.39 2.83
CA THR A 10 -14.20 6.46 3.33
C THR A 10 -15.66 6.03 3.33
N MET A 11 -16.14 5.37 2.27
CA MET A 11 -17.50 4.85 2.19
C MET A 11 -17.80 3.82 3.30
N GLN A 12 -16.86 2.92 3.57
CA GLN A 12 -17.01 1.93 4.65
C GLN A 12 -17.04 2.59 6.04
N LEU A 13 -16.26 3.64 6.25
CA LEU A 13 -16.24 4.38 7.51
C LEU A 13 -17.51 5.20 7.71
N LEU A 14 -18.10 5.75 6.63
CA LEU A 14 -19.39 6.46 6.69
C LEU A 14 -20.54 5.56 7.19
N GLU A 15 -20.48 4.26 6.93
CA GLU A 15 -21.46 3.29 7.42
C GLU A 15 -21.46 3.17 8.96
N LEU A 16 -20.35 3.54 9.63
CA LEU A 16 -20.24 3.53 11.09
C LEU A 16 -21.01 4.67 11.77
N ASN A 17 -21.46 5.66 11.00
CA ASN A 17 -22.21 6.83 11.50
C ASN A 17 -21.51 7.54 12.67
N ILE A 18 -20.23 7.80 12.53
CA ILE A 18 -19.38 8.53 13.48
C ILE A 18 -19.01 9.90 12.88
N PRO A 19 -18.78 10.93 13.71
CA PRO A 19 -18.24 12.20 13.24
C PRO A 19 -16.90 11.99 12.52
N MET A 20 -16.79 12.50 11.28
CA MET A 20 -15.64 12.24 10.43
C MET A 20 -15.29 13.46 9.58
N ILE A 21 -14.00 13.62 9.29
CA ILE A 21 -13.46 14.60 8.36
C ILE A 21 -12.61 13.87 7.32
N LEU A 22 -12.74 14.27 6.07
CA LEU A 22 -11.89 13.81 4.99
C LEU A 22 -10.74 14.82 4.78
N ALA A 23 -9.51 14.43 5.12
CA ALA A 23 -8.31 15.18 4.82
C ALA A 23 -7.84 14.84 3.40
N LEU A 24 -7.98 15.76 2.46
CA LEU A 24 -7.61 15.58 1.06
C LEU A 24 -6.14 16.02 0.88
N ASN A 25 -5.21 15.10 1.07
CA ASN A 25 -3.78 15.37 1.01
C ASN A 25 -3.23 15.37 -0.42
N MET A 26 -2.01 15.90 -0.59
CA MET A 26 -1.29 15.99 -1.86
C MET A 26 -1.94 16.94 -2.87
N MET A 27 -2.58 18.02 -2.39
CA MET A 27 -3.21 19.01 -3.26
C MET A 27 -2.19 19.76 -4.12
N ASP A 28 -0.96 19.88 -3.68
CA ASP A 28 0.15 20.42 -4.47
C ASP A 28 0.46 19.58 -5.72
N GLU A 29 0.36 18.27 -5.64
CA GLU A 29 0.51 17.40 -6.80
C GLU A 29 -0.69 17.49 -7.76
N VAL A 30 -1.90 17.62 -7.22
CA VAL A 30 -3.12 17.81 -8.01
C VAL A 30 -3.01 19.07 -8.84
N ILE A 31 -2.64 20.21 -8.22
CA ILE A 31 -2.49 21.51 -8.88
C ILE A 31 -1.33 21.47 -9.89
N SER A 32 -0.18 20.90 -9.50
CA SER A 32 1.00 20.84 -10.39
C SER A 32 0.77 19.99 -11.64
N SER A 33 -0.13 19.00 -11.56
CA SER A 33 -0.53 18.18 -12.71
C SER A 33 -1.67 18.77 -13.55
N GLY A 34 -2.09 20.01 -13.28
CA GLY A 34 -3.19 20.68 -14.01
C GLY A 34 -4.58 20.15 -13.66
N ASN A 35 -4.69 19.25 -12.70
CA ASN A 35 -5.97 18.73 -12.25
C ASN A 35 -6.61 19.63 -11.21
N SER A 36 -7.92 19.57 -11.06
CA SER A 36 -8.64 20.27 -10.02
C SER A 36 -9.69 19.37 -9.36
N ILE A 37 -9.94 19.63 -8.09
CA ILE A 37 -10.97 18.93 -7.31
C ILE A 37 -11.93 20.00 -6.76
N ASP A 38 -13.21 19.83 -7.03
CA ASP A 38 -14.26 20.62 -6.40
C ASP A 38 -14.46 20.11 -4.96
N VAL A 39 -13.78 20.77 -4.03
CA VAL A 39 -13.79 20.40 -2.61
C VAL A 39 -15.19 20.61 -2.01
N GLU A 40 -15.89 21.66 -2.39
CA GLU A 40 -17.25 21.95 -1.90
C GLU A 40 -18.25 20.92 -2.43
N GLY A 41 -18.18 20.60 -3.72
CA GLY A 41 -19.00 19.54 -4.31
C GLY A 41 -18.72 18.17 -3.69
N LEU A 42 -17.47 17.85 -3.40
CA LEU A 42 -17.09 16.61 -2.73
C LEU A 42 -17.61 16.56 -1.28
N GLN A 43 -17.54 17.69 -0.55
CA GLN A 43 -18.09 17.82 0.79
C GLN A 43 -19.62 17.63 0.80
N GLN A 44 -20.33 18.23 -0.14
CA GLN A 44 -21.78 18.08 -0.28
C GLN A 44 -22.14 16.64 -0.66
N ALA A 45 -21.42 16.03 -1.59
CA ALA A 45 -21.66 14.67 -2.04
C ALA A 45 -21.38 13.62 -0.95
N LEU A 46 -20.41 13.82 -0.09
CA LEU A 46 -20.08 12.91 1.01
C LEU A 46 -20.81 13.25 2.32
N GLY A 47 -21.39 14.45 2.45
CA GLY A 47 -22.06 14.91 3.68
C GLY A 47 -21.13 15.02 4.89
N ILE A 48 -19.82 15.15 4.67
CA ILE A 48 -18.78 15.34 5.71
C ILE A 48 -17.87 16.48 5.30
N ARG A 49 -17.20 17.09 6.27
CA ARG A 49 -16.22 18.14 5.99
C ARG A 49 -15.03 17.57 5.22
N VAL A 50 -14.62 18.28 4.17
CA VAL A 50 -13.45 17.94 3.34
C VAL A 50 -12.45 19.08 3.43
N ILE A 51 -11.26 18.79 3.93
CA ILE A 51 -10.19 19.78 4.11
C ILE A 51 -9.05 19.47 3.14
N PRO A 52 -8.80 20.33 2.16
CA PRO A 52 -7.67 20.20 1.26
C PRO A 52 -6.38 20.57 1.99
N LEU A 53 -5.34 19.75 1.84
CA LEU A 53 -4.04 20.01 2.47
C LEU A 53 -2.87 19.50 1.65
N SER A 54 -1.69 20.01 1.94
CA SER A 54 -0.40 19.48 1.50
C SER A 54 0.51 19.31 2.71
N ALA A 55 0.57 18.10 3.26
CA ALA A 55 1.36 17.81 4.45
C ALA A 55 2.86 18.07 4.23
N SER A 56 3.37 17.82 3.01
CA SER A 56 4.77 18.05 2.63
C SER A 56 5.14 19.55 2.67
N LYS A 57 4.18 20.45 2.42
CA LYS A 57 4.36 21.91 2.43
C LYS A 57 3.84 22.56 3.70
N ASN A 58 3.27 21.78 4.62
CA ASN A 58 2.62 22.27 5.84
C ASN A 58 1.46 23.26 5.56
N GLU A 59 0.73 23.06 4.44
CA GLU A 59 -0.43 23.86 4.04
C GLU A 59 -1.73 23.14 4.43
N GLY A 60 -2.74 23.87 4.95
CA GLY A 60 -4.06 23.33 5.33
C GLY A 60 -4.09 22.58 6.67
N ILE A 61 -3.01 22.59 7.45
CA ILE A 61 -2.95 21.85 8.73
C ILE A 61 -3.75 22.57 9.82
N GLU A 62 -3.67 23.91 9.87
CA GLU A 62 -4.40 24.71 10.87
C GLU A 62 -5.90 24.60 10.64
N GLU A 63 -6.36 24.66 9.39
CA GLU A 63 -7.76 24.47 9.00
C GLU A 63 -8.27 23.08 9.36
N LEU A 64 -7.43 22.06 9.21
CA LEU A 64 -7.78 20.69 9.62
C LEU A 64 -7.99 20.60 11.13
N ILE A 65 -7.12 21.21 11.94
CA ILE A 65 -7.22 21.21 13.40
C ILE A 65 -8.50 21.92 13.84
N GLU A 66 -8.80 23.09 13.27
CA GLU A 66 -10.02 23.84 13.57
C GLU A 66 -11.29 23.06 13.18
N ALA A 67 -11.24 22.39 12.01
CA ALA A 67 -12.33 21.54 11.57
C ALA A 67 -12.56 20.36 12.51
N ILE A 68 -11.51 19.73 13.05
CA ILE A 68 -11.59 18.64 14.03
C ILE A 68 -12.30 19.13 15.31
N GLU A 69 -11.86 20.26 15.86
CA GLU A 69 -12.47 20.83 17.06
C GLU A 69 -13.96 21.13 16.87
N THR A 70 -14.32 21.68 15.71
CA THR A 70 -15.70 22.03 15.38
C THR A 70 -16.56 20.77 15.21
N THR A 71 -16.07 19.78 14.47
CA THR A 71 -16.80 18.54 14.20
C THR A 71 -17.04 17.74 15.48
N LEU A 72 -16.08 17.74 16.42
CA LEU A 72 -16.25 17.11 17.73
C LEU A 72 -17.32 17.81 18.59
N LYS A 73 -17.44 19.14 18.51
CA LYS A 73 -18.46 19.90 19.23
C LYS A 73 -19.86 19.72 18.63
N GLU A 74 -19.96 19.68 17.33
CA GLU A 74 -21.23 19.53 16.61
C GLU A 74 -21.78 18.11 16.66
N ASN A 75 -20.92 17.11 16.84
CA ASN A 75 -21.26 15.67 16.81
C ASN A 75 -22.12 15.28 15.58
N ASN A 76 -21.84 15.92 14.44
CA ASN A 76 -22.64 15.77 13.24
C ASN A 76 -22.17 14.53 12.46
N CYS A 77 -23.10 13.61 12.21
CA CYS A 77 -22.84 12.38 11.45
C CYS A 77 -23.44 12.52 10.06
N SER A 78 -22.76 11.95 9.05
CA SER A 78 -23.29 11.91 7.69
C SER A 78 -24.44 10.93 7.57
N HIS A 79 -25.55 11.38 6.97
CA HIS A 79 -26.68 10.54 6.60
C HIS A 79 -26.75 10.40 5.08
N LEU A 80 -25.75 9.77 4.48
CA LEU A 80 -25.74 9.54 3.05
C LEU A 80 -26.53 8.29 2.69
N ASP A 81 -27.55 8.47 1.85
CA ASP A 81 -28.26 7.37 1.20
C ASP A 81 -27.55 7.08 -0.13
N LEU A 82 -26.57 6.18 -0.07
CA LEU A 82 -25.59 5.93 -1.13
C LEU A 82 -25.97 4.73 -2.01
N CYS A 83 -27.22 4.32 -2.03
CA CYS A 83 -27.62 3.08 -2.68
C CYS A 83 -28.59 3.32 -3.84
N SER A 84 -28.43 2.54 -4.91
CA SER A 84 -29.38 2.39 -6.01
C SER A 84 -29.49 0.91 -6.38
N GLY A 85 -30.54 0.53 -7.10
CA GLY A 85 -30.72 -0.84 -7.59
C GLY A 85 -31.34 -1.82 -6.59
N GLU A 86 -31.22 -3.10 -6.87
CA GLU A 86 -31.81 -4.17 -6.04
C GLU A 86 -31.10 -4.32 -4.69
N ILE A 87 -29.82 -4.02 -4.65
CA ILE A 87 -29.05 -4.01 -3.38
C ILE A 87 -29.57 -2.94 -2.41
N HIS A 88 -30.03 -1.79 -2.92
CA HIS A 88 -30.67 -0.77 -2.07
C HIS A 88 -31.95 -1.33 -1.42
N LYS A 89 -32.79 -2.03 -2.19
CA LYS A 89 -34.00 -2.64 -1.67
C LYS A 89 -33.67 -3.69 -0.61
N ALA A 90 -32.66 -4.51 -0.84
CA ALA A 90 -32.21 -5.51 0.12
C ALA A 90 -31.73 -4.87 1.42
N ILE A 91 -30.85 -3.86 1.34
CA ILE A 91 -30.34 -3.12 2.50
C ILE A 91 -31.51 -2.47 3.27
N HIS A 92 -32.43 -1.83 2.57
CA HIS A 92 -33.59 -1.18 3.19
C HIS A 92 -34.51 -2.19 3.90
N SER A 93 -34.82 -3.31 3.25
CA SER A 93 -35.68 -4.35 3.79
C SER A 93 -35.05 -5.01 5.04
N ILE A 94 -33.75 -5.33 4.98
CA ILE A 94 -33.03 -5.90 6.12
C ILE A 94 -32.91 -4.87 7.25
N THR A 95 -32.71 -3.57 6.94
CA THR A 95 -32.64 -2.51 7.94
C THR A 95 -33.91 -2.46 8.79
N HIS A 96 -35.09 -2.49 8.15
CA HIS A 96 -36.35 -2.51 8.87
C HIS A 96 -36.52 -3.77 9.74
N LEU A 97 -36.06 -4.92 9.24
CA LEU A 97 -36.19 -6.20 9.94
C LEU A 97 -35.33 -6.27 11.20
N ILE A 98 -34.16 -5.61 11.22
CA ILE A 98 -33.19 -5.67 12.33
C ILE A 98 -33.15 -4.41 13.19
N GLU A 99 -34.01 -3.42 12.93
CA GLU A 99 -33.96 -2.11 13.57
C GLU A 99 -33.88 -2.18 15.10
N ASP A 100 -34.80 -2.93 15.70
CA ASP A 100 -34.81 -3.12 17.17
C ASP A 100 -33.58 -3.86 17.69
N ASN A 101 -33.09 -4.83 16.94
CA ASN A 101 -31.90 -5.60 17.30
C ASN A 101 -30.65 -4.73 17.24
N ALA A 102 -30.51 -3.91 16.21
CA ALA A 102 -29.38 -3.00 16.04
C ALA A 102 -29.34 -1.93 17.16
N VAL A 103 -30.49 -1.38 17.53
CA VAL A 103 -30.60 -0.42 18.63
C VAL A 103 -30.20 -1.07 19.96
N LYS A 104 -30.67 -2.28 20.25
CA LYS A 104 -30.31 -3.04 21.47
C LYS A 104 -28.80 -3.37 21.52
N ALA A 105 -28.22 -3.72 20.36
CA ALA A 105 -26.81 -4.02 20.22
C ALA A 105 -25.92 -2.76 20.18
N LYS A 106 -26.49 -1.54 20.13
CA LYS A 106 -25.80 -0.26 19.96
C LYS A 106 -24.94 -0.22 18.69
N LEU A 107 -25.39 -0.86 17.62
CA LEU A 107 -24.72 -0.87 16.34
C LEU A 107 -25.42 0.08 15.35
N PRO A 108 -24.67 0.82 14.54
CA PRO A 108 -25.26 1.59 13.42
C PRO A 108 -26.01 0.66 12.47
N LYS A 109 -27.25 0.98 12.17
CA LYS A 109 -28.13 0.11 11.39
C LYS A 109 -27.53 -0.29 10.04
N ARG A 110 -26.99 0.67 9.30
CA ARG A 110 -26.38 0.44 7.99
C ARG A 110 -25.16 -0.47 8.08
N PHE A 111 -24.26 -0.21 9.01
CA PHE A 111 -23.11 -1.07 9.27
C PHE A 111 -23.53 -2.51 9.63
N ALA A 112 -24.54 -2.65 10.49
CA ALA A 112 -25.04 -3.97 10.86
C ALA A 112 -25.60 -4.74 9.65
N VAL A 113 -26.34 -4.07 8.78
CA VAL A 113 -26.92 -4.68 7.56
C VAL A 113 -25.84 -5.09 6.57
N THR A 114 -24.88 -4.22 6.27
CA THR A 114 -23.79 -4.56 5.34
C THR A 114 -22.95 -5.72 5.85
N LYS A 115 -22.71 -5.79 7.16
CA LYS A 115 -22.01 -6.92 7.80
C LYS A 115 -22.83 -8.22 7.79
N ILE A 116 -24.14 -8.14 7.90
CA ILE A 116 -25.02 -9.31 7.74
C ILE A 116 -24.94 -9.84 6.30
N ILE A 117 -25.00 -8.95 5.31
CA ILE A 117 -24.90 -9.34 3.88
C ILE A 117 -23.52 -9.97 3.62
N GLU A 118 -22.41 -9.40 4.13
CA GLU A 118 -21.07 -9.97 4.06
C GLU A 118 -20.95 -11.32 4.81
N GLY A 119 -21.92 -11.66 5.67
CA GLY A 119 -21.94 -12.92 6.43
C GLY A 119 -21.04 -12.91 7.65
N ASP A 120 -20.80 -11.74 8.26
CA ASP A 120 -20.02 -11.58 9.47
C ASP A 120 -20.71 -12.25 10.66
N LYS A 121 -20.13 -13.38 11.13
CA LYS A 121 -20.71 -14.21 12.19
C LYS A 121 -20.73 -13.52 13.54
N ASP A 122 -19.80 -12.61 13.79
CA ASP A 122 -19.69 -11.95 15.10
C ASP A 122 -20.77 -10.87 15.23
N ILE A 123 -21.01 -10.11 14.19
CA ILE A 123 -22.13 -9.14 14.13
C ILE A 123 -23.47 -9.84 14.18
N ILE A 124 -23.66 -10.94 13.45
CA ILE A 124 -24.91 -11.73 13.48
C ILE A 124 -25.18 -12.25 14.91
N ARG A 125 -24.15 -12.69 15.64
CA ARG A 125 -24.32 -13.11 17.05
C ARG A 125 -24.67 -11.94 17.97
N GLN A 126 -24.02 -10.78 17.82
CA GLN A 126 -24.30 -9.59 18.62
C GLN A 126 -25.73 -9.07 18.44
N LEU A 127 -26.30 -9.22 17.28
CA LEU A 127 -27.64 -8.78 16.97
C LEU A 127 -28.74 -9.68 17.57
N HIS A 128 -28.40 -10.87 18.07
CA HIS A 128 -29.34 -11.84 18.64
C HIS A 128 -30.59 -12.06 17.75
N LEU A 129 -30.37 -12.25 16.44
CA LEU A 129 -31.46 -12.46 15.47
C LEU A 129 -32.14 -13.81 15.73
N ASP A 130 -33.47 -13.84 15.61
CA ASP A 130 -34.23 -15.07 15.70
C ASP A 130 -34.14 -15.91 14.40
N VAL A 131 -34.59 -17.17 14.45
CA VAL A 131 -34.50 -18.09 13.33
C VAL A 131 -35.35 -17.61 12.14
N GLN A 132 -36.47 -16.94 12.40
CA GLN A 132 -37.35 -16.41 11.35
C GLN A 132 -36.69 -15.22 10.67
N GLN A 133 -36.10 -14.30 11.43
CA GLN A 133 -35.35 -13.16 10.87
C GLN A 133 -34.20 -13.63 9.99
N LEU A 134 -33.42 -14.61 10.44
CA LEU A 134 -32.32 -15.18 9.66
C LEU A 134 -32.80 -15.83 8.35
N HIS A 135 -33.95 -16.51 8.38
CA HIS A 135 -34.55 -17.11 7.18
C HIS A 135 -35.00 -16.05 6.18
N ILE A 136 -35.67 -14.99 6.65
CA ILE A 136 -36.11 -13.87 5.80
C ILE A 136 -34.90 -13.14 5.18
N ILE A 137 -33.88 -12.85 6.00
CA ILE A 137 -32.63 -12.20 5.53
C ILE A 137 -31.98 -13.04 4.43
N LYS A 138 -31.88 -14.35 4.64
CA LYS A 138 -31.29 -15.25 3.65
C LYS A 138 -32.06 -15.19 2.33
N HIS A 139 -33.39 -15.20 2.39
CA HIS A 139 -34.24 -15.12 1.19
C HIS A 139 -34.07 -13.77 0.46
N ILE A 140 -33.97 -12.64 1.21
CA ILE A 140 -33.76 -11.32 0.62
C ILE A 140 -32.39 -11.27 -0.10
N ILE A 141 -31.33 -11.88 0.49
CA ILE A 141 -30.01 -11.93 -0.13
C ILE A 141 -30.03 -12.79 -1.39
N GLU A 142 -30.63 -13.98 -1.34
CA GLU A 142 -30.77 -14.87 -2.50
C GLU A 142 -31.56 -14.21 -3.67
N ASP A 143 -32.64 -13.50 -3.37
CA ASP A 143 -33.44 -12.76 -4.36
C ASP A 143 -32.63 -11.59 -4.97
N MET A 144 -31.82 -10.91 -4.16
CA MET A 144 -30.90 -9.87 -4.63
C MET A 144 -29.81 -10.43 -5.56
N GLU A 145 -29.17 -11.55 -5.18
CA GLU A 145 -28.12 -12.20 -5.98
C GLU A 145 -28.68 -12.69 -7.34
N GLU A 146 -29.91 -13.22 -7.34
CA GLU A 146 -30.56 -13.67 -8.58
C GLU A 146 -30.87 -12.50 -9.52
N LYS A 147 -31.34 -11.37 -9.00
CA LYS A 147 -31.70 -10.20 -9.78
C LYS A 147 -30.52 -9.38 -10.27
N GLU A 148 -29.48 -9.22 -9.44
CA GLU A 148 -28.25 -8.50 -9.81
C GLU A 148 -27.32 -9.35 -10.68
N GLY A 149 -27.42 -10.68 -10.61
CA GLY A 149 -26.52 -11.60 -11.30
C GLY A 149 -25.10 -11.61 -10.73
N LEU A 150 -24.93 -11.08 -9.53
CA LEU A 150 -23.67 -11.00 -8.79
C LEU A 150 -23.83 -11.66 -7.42
N ASP A 151 -22.75 -12.23 -6.88
CA ASP A 151 -22.78 -12.64 -5.49
C ASP A 151 -22.86 -11.43 -4.56
N LYS A 152 -23.31 -11.63 -3.33
CA LYS A 152 -23.54 -10.58 -2.33
C LYS A 152 -22.32 -9.70 -2.07
N ASP A 153 -21.11 -10.28 -2.07
CA ASP A 153 -19.88 -9.54 -1.80
C ASP A 153 -19.51 -8.66 -3.01
N ALA A 154 -19.66 -9.21 -4.22
CA ALA A 154 -19.45 -8.45 -5.46
C ALA A 154 -20.48 -7.33 -5.62
N ALA A 155 -21.74 -7.58 -5.30
CA ALA A 155 -22.81 -6.58 -5.36
C ALA A 155 -22.54 -5.39 -4.42
N LEU A 156 -22.09 -5.64 -3.18
CA LEU A 156 -21.70 -4.57 -2.23
C LEU A 156 -20.51 -3.77 -2.73
N VAL A 157 -19.51 -4.43 -3.29
CA VAL A 157 -18.34 -3.76 -3.86
C VAL A 157 -18.73 -2.91 -5.06
N ASP A 158 -19.52 -3.44 -5.97
CA ASP A 158 -19.97 -2.74 -7.17
C ASP A 158 -20.80 -1.50 -6.82
N MET A 159 -21.74 -1.63 -5.89
CA MET A 159 -22.53 -0.50 -5.37
C MET A 159 -21.62 0.63 -4.85
N ARG A 160 -20.63 0.31 -4.02
CA ARG A 160 -19.71 1.33 -3.48
C ARG A 160 -18.90 2.00 -4.59
N TYR A 161 -18.41 1.23 -5.58
CA TYR A 161 -17.68 1.79 -6.71
C TYR A 161 -18.55 2.66 -7.61
N GLN A 162 -19.80 2.28 -7.88
CA GLN A 162 -20.74 3.11 -8.67
C GLN A 162 -20.96 4.48 -8.00
N VAL A 163 -21.14 4.50 -6.68
CA VAL A 163 -21.30 5.75 -5.94
C VAL A 163 -20.02 6.60 -6.02
N ILE A 164 -18.85 5.98 -5.80
CA ILE A 164 -17.55 6.66 -5.89
C ILE A 164 -17.34 7.23 -7.29
N GLU A 165 -17.62 6.46 -8.34
CA GLU A 165 -17.50 6.90 -9.72
C GLU A 165 -18.41 8.10 -10.01
N ASN A 166 -19.65 8.07 -9.55
CA ASN A 166 -20.58 9.20 -9.70
C ASN A 166 -20.07 10.46 -8.98
N ILE A 167 -19.57 10.33 -7.76
CA ILE A 167 -19.01 11.45 -7.00
C ILE A 167 -17.75 11.99 -7.69
N THR A 168 -16.79 11.15 -8.03
CA THR A 168 -15.52 11.57 -8.63
C THR A 168 -15.71 12.17 -10.02
N ARG A 169 -16.66 11.65 -10.79
CA ARG A 169 -17.01 12.19 -12.10
C ARG A 169 -17.56 13.63 -12.04
N GLN A 170 -18.23 13.98 -10.96
CA GLN A 170 -18.80 15.33 -10.75
C GLN A 170 -17.83 16.29 -10.09
N THR A 171 -16.87 15.78 -9.29
CA THR A 171 -16.05 16.62 -8.41
C THR A 171 -14.57 16.64 -8.78
N VAL A 172 -14.10 15.70 -9.61
CA VAL A 172 -12.70 15.61 -10.02
C VAL A 172 -12.56 15.94 -11.49
N PHE A 173 -11.95 17.08 -11.77
CA PHE A 173 -11.71 17.54 -13.14
C PHE A 173 -10.26 17.25 -13.51
N LYS A 174 -10.08 16.33 -14.46
CA LYS A 174 -8.78 16.01 -15.03
C LYS A 174 -8.60 16.89 -16.26
N GLU A 175 -7.59 17.76 -16.27
CA GLU A 175 -7.16 18.41 -17.48
C GLU A 175 -6.62 17.36 -18.46
N GLN A 176 -6.68 17.68 -19.77
CA GLN A 176 -6.21 16.76 -20.84
C GLN A 176 -4.84 16.21 -20.48
N GLU A 177 -4.67 14.90 -20.64
CA GLU A 177 -3.45 14.15 -20.34
C GLU A 177 -2.21 14.93 -20.79
N THR A 178 -1.37 15.33 -19.86
CA THR A 178 -0.10 15.97 -20.18
C THR A 178 0.74 15.00 -21.00
N ALA A 179 1.51 15.52 -21.98
CA ALA A 179 2.37 14.70 -22.84
C ALA A 179 3.27 13.74 -22.04
N GLY A 180 3.55 14.07 -20.77
CA GLY A 180 4.26 13.21 -19.82
C GLY A 180 3.45 11.99 -19.35
N GLN A 181 2.15 12.15 -19.12
CA GLN A 181 1.26 11.05 -18.72
C GLN A 181 1.07 10.05 -19.85
N VAL A 182 0.81 10.55 -21.08
CA VAL A 182 0.72 9.70 -22.29
C VAL A 182 2.01 8.91 -22.51
N ARG A 183 3.18 9.53 -22.24
CA ARG A 183 4.48 8.85 -22.37
C ARG A 183 4.67 7.79 -21.29
N SER A 184 4.24 8.08 -20.06
CA SER A 184 4.27 7.11 -18.94
C SER A 184 3.35 5.92 -19.23
N GLU A 185 2.13 6.15 -19.71
CA GLU A 185 1.19 5.06 -20.06
C GLU A 185 1.70 4.18 -21.21
N LYS A 186 2.35 4.78 -22.22
CA LYS A 186 2.99 3.99 -23.27
C LYS A 186 4.14 3.13 -22.74
N ILE A 187 4.96 3.68 -21.85
CA ILE A 187 6.03 2.92 -21.18
C ILE A 187 5.41 1.80 -20.35
N ASP A 188 4.36 2.09 -19.60
CA ASP A 188 3.64 1.11 -18.78
C ASP A 188 3.04 -0.01 -19.60
N SER A 189 2.42 0.29 -20.73
CA SER A 189 1.85 -0.73 -21.62
C SER A 189 2.90 -1.71 -22.17
N ILE A 190 4.14 -1.25 -22.35
CA ILE A 190 5.27 -2.09 -22.79
C ILE A 190 5.80 -2.92 -21.61
N LEU A 191 6.01 -2.28 -20.45
CA LEU A 191 6.57 -2.92 -19.25
C LEU A 191 5.63 -3.95 -18.62
N THR A 192 4.32 -3.73 -18.72
CA THR A 192 3.29 -4.65 -18.19
C THR A 192 2.73 -5.61 -19.24
N HIS A 193 3.31 -5.63 -20.44
CA HIS A 193 2.85 -6.48 -21.53
C HIS A 193 2.94 -7.95 -21.15
N LYS A 194 1.88 -8.72 -21.45
CA LYS A 194 1.71 -10.14 -21.08
C LYS A 194 2.88 -11.05 -21.42
N TYR A 195 3.57 -10.78 -22.53
CA TYR A 195 4.69 -11.61 -23.01
C TYR A 195 6.05 -10.94 -22.84
N PHE A 196 6.13 -9.61 -22.95
CA PHE A 196 7.38 -8.87 -22.85
C PHE A 196 7.74 -8.41 -21.43
N GLY A 197 6.78 -8.36 -20.52
CA GLY A 197 7.02 -7.89 -19.15
C GLY A 197 8.09 -8.71 -18.42
N ILE A 198 8.07 -10.04 -18.51
CA ILE A 198 9.04 -10.92 -17.86
C ILE A 198 10.45 -10.82 -18.49
N PRO A 199 10.62 -10.91 -19.83
CA PRO A 199 11.91 -10.67 -20.47
C PRO A 199 12.52 -9.31 -20.16
N ILE A 200 11.73 -8.23 -20.21
CA ILE A 200 12.18 -6.88 -19.88
C ILE A 200 12.65 -6.81 -18.42
N PHE A 201 11.89 -7.41 -17.52
CA PHE A 201 12.27 -7.51 -16.11
C PHE A 201 13.63 -8.18 -15.93
N ILE A 202 13.85 -9.33 -16.57
CA ILE A 202 15.12 -10.05 -16.50
C ILE A 202 16.27 -9.17 -17.01
N VAL A 203 16.08 -8.47 -18.14
CA VAL A 203 17.10 -7.59 -18.72
C VAL A 203 17.42 -6.42 -17.77
N VAL A 204 16.40 -5.79 -17.20
CA VAL A 204 16.58 -4.68 -16.23
C VAL A 204 17.34 -5.16 -15.00
N MET A 205 16.99 -6.34 -14.46
CA MET A 205 17.68 -6.91 -13.30
C MET A 205 19.13 -7.27 -13.61
N LEU A 206 19.38 -7.92 -14.74
CA LEU A 206 20.75 -8.23 -15.17
C LEU A 206 21.58 -6.96 -15.35
N MET A 207 21.00 -5.91 -15.92
CA MET A 207 21.66 -4.61 -16.06
C MET A 207 22.04 -4.02 -14.70
N ILE A 208 21.12 -4.03 -13.74
CA ILE A 208 21.36 -3.50 -12.39
C ILE A 208 22.44 -4.30 -11.69
N PHE A 209 22.37 -5.64 -11.73
CA PHE A 209 23.42 -6.47 -11.14
C PHE A 209 24.78 -6.26 -11.81
N PHE A 210 24.81 -6.15 -13.14
CA PHE A 210 26.05 -5.86 -13.87
C PHE A 210 26.65 -4.52 -13.46
N LEU A 211 25.81 -3.46 -13.39
CA LEU A 211 26.25 -2.14 -12.93
C LEU A 211 26.75 -2.17 -11.48
N THR A 212 26.00 -2.85 -10.59
CA THR A 212 26.34 -2.94 -9.17
C THR A 212 27.65 -3.69 -8.93
N PHE A 213 27.79 -4.88 -9.52
CA PHE A 213 28.93 -5.76 -9.21
C PHE A 213 30.17 -5.47 -10.05
N ASN A 214 30.03 -5.05 -11.31
CA ASN A 214 31.17 -4.90 -12.20
C ASN A 214 31.57 -3.44 -12.47
N VAL A 215 30.61 -2.54 -12.62
CA VAL A 215 30.90 -1.17 -13.09
C VAL A 215 31.16 -0.20 -11.96
N ILE A 216 30.32 -0.20 -10.94
CA ILE A 216 30.37 0.78 -9.84
C ILE A 216 30.87 0.13 -8.55
N GLY A 217 30.34 -1.02 -8.17
CA GLY A 217 30.64 -1.66 -6.91
C GLY A 217 32.06 -2.17 -6.81
N ALA A 218 32.56 -2.87 -7.84
CA ALA A 218 33.94 -3.40 -7.83
C ALA A 218 35.03 -2.31 -7.69
N PRO A 219 34.99 -1.20 -8.45
CA PRO A 219 35.94 -0.10 -8.25
C PRO A 219 35.87 0.54 -6.87
N LEU A 220 34.64 0.73 -6.33
CA LEU A 220 34.47 1.28 -4.98
C LEU A 220 34.97 0.32 -3.90
N GLN A 221 34.74 -0.97 -4.08
CA GLN A 221 35.22 -2.02 -3.18
C GLN A 221 36.76 -2.02 -3.17
N SER A 222 37.42 -2.02 -4.34
CA SER A 222 38.88 -1.99 -4.42
C SER A 222 39.49 -0.73 -3.81
N LEU A 223 38.83 0.42 -3.98
CA LEU A 223 39.23 1.66 -3.32
C LEU A 223 39.15 1.54 -1.80
N MET A 224 38.11 0.93 -1.27
CA MET A 224 37.94 0.71 0.16
C MET A 224 38.98 -0.31 0.69
N GLU A 225 39.30 -1.36 -0.05
CA GLU A 225 40.34 -2.33 0.29
C GLU A 225 41.71 -1.65 0.41
N ILE A 226 42.08 -0.81 -0.57
CA ILE A 226 43.32 -0.02 -0.54
C ILE A 226 43.32 0.89 0.69
N ALA A 227 42.23 1.55 1.02
CA ALA A 227 42.15 2.42 2.20
C ALA A 227 42.34 1.66 3.52
N VAL A 228 41.67 0.50 3.64
CA VAL A 228 41.78 -0.39 4.81
C VAL A 228 43.21 -0.93 4.95
N ASP A 229 43.82 -1.38 3.86
CA ASP A 229 45.18 -1.89 3.86
C ASP A 229 46.22 -0.78 4.20
N PHE A 230 45.99 0.44 3.71
CA PHE A 230 46.84 1.58 4.05
C PHE A 230 46.78 1.91 5.55
N ILE A 231 45.56 1.97 6.12
CA ILE A 231 45.38 2.22 7.54
C ILE A 231 45.97 1.07 8.36
N GLY A 232 45.68 -0.17 7.97
CA GLY A 232 46.19 -1.37 8.63
C GLY A 232 47.71 -1.46 8.65
N SER A 233 48.36 -1.23 7.49
CA SER A 233 49.81 -1.24 7.38
C SER A 233 50.48 -0.12 8.21
N THR A 234 49.87 1.07 8.25
CA THR A 234 50.36 2.19 9.06
C THR A 234 50.32 1.84 10.55
N ILE A 235 49.20 1.26 11.02
CA ILE A 235 49.07 0.84 12.43
C ILE A 235 50.10 -0.24 12.78
N ILE A 236 50.24 -1.25 11.92
CA ILE A 236 51.18 -2.36 12.14
C ILE A 236 52.63 -1.83 12.18
N THR A 237 53.01 -0.96 11.25
CA THR A 237 54.34 -0.35 11.20
C THR A 237 54.64 0.45 12.48
N PHE A 238 53.66 1.22 12.95
CA PHE A 238 53.78 1.97 14.19
C PHE A 238 54.01 1.06 15.41
N LEU A 239 53.20 -0.03 15.54
CA LEU A 239 53.37 -0.98 16.64
C LEU A 239 54.70 -1.74 16.57
N THR A 240 55.16 -2.09 15.38
CA THR A 240 56.44 -2.76 15.18
C THR A 240 57.62 -1.87 15.61
N ASN A 241 57.57 -0.58 15.27
CA ASN A 241 58.58 0.40 15.67
C ASN A 241 58.65 0.61 17.19
N HIS A 242 57.52 0.42 17.89
CA HIS A 242 57.47 0.48 19.35
C HIS A 242 57.75 -0.85 20.05
N GLN A 243 58.28 -1.86 19.32
CA GLN A 243 58.68 -3.18 19.85
C GLN A 243 57.56 -3.89 20.62
N VAL A 244 56.32 -3.74 20.17
CA VAL A 244 55.15 -4.45 20.75
C VAL A 244 55.30 -5.95 20.50
N ALA A 245 54.87 -6.77 21.46
CA ALA A 245 54.99 -8.21 21.40
C ALA A 245 54.40 -8.81 20.08
N PRO A 246 55.15 -9.69 19.38
CA PRO A 246 54.78 -10.21 18.05
C PRO A 246 53.39 -10.87 18.00
N TRP A 247 52.98 -11.56 19.06
CA TRP A 247 51.68 -12.19 19.14
C TRP A 247 50.50 -11.18 19.12
N LEU A 248 50.73 -9.99 19.71
CA LEU A 248 49.70 -8.93 19.72
C LEU A 248 49.58 -8.27 18.34
N ILE A 249 50.71 -8.12 17.64
CA ILE A 249 50.72 -7.62 16.26
C ILE A 249 49.98 -8.59 15.33
N SER A 250 50.23 -9.90 15.46
CA SER A 250 49.49 -10.92 14.69
C SER A 250 48.00 -10.92 15.00
N LEU A 251 47.60 -10.83 16.26
CA LEU A 251 46.19 -10.73 16.66
C LEU A 251 45.50 -9.51 16.05
N LEU A 252 46.16 -8.36 16.07
CA LEU A 252 45.61 -7.15 15.46
C LEU A 252 45.53 -7.24 13.94
N ARG A 253 46.58 -7.75 13.29
CA ARG A 253 46.62 -7.90 11.83
C ARG A 253 45.57 -8.89 11.33
N ASP A 254 45.63 -10.11 11.82
CA ASP A 254 44.86 -11.23 11.27
C ASP A 254 43.45 -11.34 11.88
N GLY A 255 43.26 -10.81 13.08
CA GLY A 255 41.95 -10.76 13.74
C GLY A 255 41.19 -9.46 13.44
N VAL A 256 41.73 -8.33 13.95
CA VAL A 256 40.96 -7.08 13.92
C VAL A 256 41.00 -6.43 12.54
N ILE A 257 42.17 -6.20 11.96
CA ILE A 257 42.28 -5.47 10.68
C ILE A 257 41.71 -6.31 9.54
N ALA A 258 42.05 -7.59 9.47
CA ALA A 258 41.49 -8.47 8.44
C ALA A 258 39.96 -8.66 8.60
N GLY A 259 39.48 -8.89 9.84
CA GLY A 259 38.04 -9.10 10.09
C GLY A 259 37.21 -7.85 9.85
N VAL A 260 37.58 -6.72 10.45
CA VAL A 260 36.84 -5.45 10.25
C VAL A 260 37.00 -4.95 8.81
N GLY A 261 38.23 -5.09 8.25
CA GLY A 261 38.51 -4.69 6.89
C GLY A 261 37.67 -5.40 5.86
N SER A 262 37.48 -6.71 5.99
CA SER A 262 36.62 -7.48 5.07
C SER A 262 35.19 -7.00 5.10
N VAL A 263 34.61 -6.68 6.27
CA VAL A 263 33.25 -6.14 6.37
C VAL A 263 33.16 -4.75 5.76
N LEU A 264 34.12 -3.87 6.03
CA LEU A 264 34.15 -2.51 5.47
C LEU A 264 34.29 -2.52 3.95
N SER A 265 35.03 -3.47 3.39
CA SER A 265 35.22 -3.59 1.93
C SER A 265 33.95 -3.95 1.19
N PHE A 266 32.99 -4.63 1.83
CA PHE A 266 31.67 -4.92 1.24
C PHE A 266 30.66 -3.77 1.37
N LEU A 267 30.90 -2.81 2.25
CA LEU A 267 29.97 -1.71 2.51
C LEU A 267 29.63 -0.90 1.25
N PRO A 268 30.58 -0.47 0.41
CA PRO A 268 30.28 0.27 -0.81
C PRO A 268 29.39 -0.52 -1.78
N LEU A 269 29.62 -1.81 -1.93
CA LEU A 269 28.83 -2.68 -2.79
C LEU A 269 27.37 -2.74 -2.33
N ILE A 270 27.15 -2.87 -1.03
CA ILE A 270 25.82 -2.90 -0.42
C ILE A 270 25.10 -1.55 -0.64
N VAL A 271 25.80 -0.43 -0.45
CA VAL A 271 25.23 0.91 -0.66
C VAL A 271 24.80 1.11 -2.11
N VAL A 272 25.63 0.71 -3.08
CA VAL A 272 25.30 0.81 -4.50
C VAL A 272 24.09 -0.07 -4.86
N LEU A 273 24.05 -1.29 -4.33
CA LEU A 273 22.92 -2.19 -4.55
C LEU A 273 21.61 -1.59 -4.02
N PHE A 274 21.62 -1.09 -2.78
CA PHE A 274 20.42 -0.47 -2.20
C PHE A 274 20.02 0.81 -2.93
N PHE A 275 20.96 1.58 -3.42
CA PHE A 275 20.68 2.76 -4.24
C PHE A 275 19.87 2.38 -5.50
N PHE A 276 20.30 1.36 -6.24
CA PHE A 276 19.57 0.91 -7.42
C PHE A 276 18.22 0.27 -7.07
N LEU A 277 18.13 -0.48 -5.97
CA LEU A 277 16.84 -1.03 -5.53
C LEU A 277 15.86 0.07 -5.12
N SER A 278 16.32 1.09 -4.40
CA SER A 278 15.48 2.25 -4.04
C SER A 278 15.01 3.00 -5.29
N MET A 279 15.89 3.19 -6.27
CA MET A 279 15.52 3.81 -7.54
C MET A 279 14.45 3.01 -8.30
N LEU A 280 14.51 1.68 -8.26
CA LEU A 280 13.48 0.82 -8.85
C LEU A 280 12.14 0.94 -8.09
N GLU A 281 12.20 1.02 -6.76
CA GLU A 281 11.02 1.17 -5.92
C GLU A 281 10.36 2.53 -6.14
N ASP A 282 11.12 3.61 -6.09
CA ASP A 282 10.64 4.98 -6.27
C ASP A 282 10.07 5.24 -7.68
N SER A 283 10.62 4.57 -8.70
CA SER A 283 10.07 4.62 -10.07
C SER A 283 8.71 3.93 -10.22
N GLY A 284 8.23 3.22 -9.20
CA GLY A 284 7.02 2.40 -9.24
C GLY A 284 7.16 1.13 -10.09
N TYR A 285 8.37 0.82 -10.59
CA TYR A 285 8.62 -0.36 -11.41
C TYR A 285 8.33 -1.66 -10.66
N MET A 286 8.65 -1.72 -9.37
CA MET A 286 8.41 -2.87 -8.50
C MET A 286 6.92 -3.25 -8.44
N ALA A 287 6.03 -2.27 -8.32
CA ALA A 287 4.59 -2.51 -8.29
C ALA A 287 4.07 -3.08 -9.63
N ARG A 288 4.61 -2.59 -10.75
CA ARG A 288 4.26 -3.06 -12.10
C ARG A 288 4.70 -4.50 -12.32
N VAL A 289 5.92 -4.84 -11.93
CA VAL A 289 6.44 -6.21 -12.03
C VAL A 289 5.69 -7.16 -11.11
N ALA A 290 5.37 -6.74 -9.89
CA ALA A 290 4.55 -7.54 -8.96
C ALA A 290 3.17 -7.87 -9.57
N PHE A 291 2.55 -6.93 -10.30
CA PHE A 291 1.30 -7.17 -11.01
C PHE A 291 1.45 -8.22 -12.13
N VAL A 292 2.50 -8.12 -12.95
CA VAL A 292 2.76 -9.11 -14.02
C VAL A 292 3.05 -10.49 -13.45
N MET A 293 3.81 -10.55 -12.36
CA MET A 293 4.21 -11.79 -11.69
C MET A 293 3.08 -12.41 -10.86
N ASP A 294 2.07 -11.64 -10.45
CA ASP A 294 0.94 -12.13 -9.63
C ASP A 294 0.25 -13.33 -10.30
N LYS A 295 0.03 -13.26 -11.61
CA LYS A 295 -0.59 -14.37 -12.36
C LYS A 295 0.26 -15.65 -12.35
N LEU A 296 1.58 -15.52 -12.34
CA LEU A 296 2.50 -16.67 -12.29
C LEU A 296 2.58 -17.22 -10.86
N LEU A 297 2.72 -16.35 -9.88
CA LEU A 297 2.84 -16.72 -8.47
C LEU A 297 1.57 -17.34 -7.90
N ARG A 298 0.40 -16.90 -8.34
CA ARG A 298 -0.89 -17.53 -7.97
C ARG A 298 -0.97 -19.00 -8.38
N LYS A 299 -0.29 -19.44 -9.46
CA LYS A 299 -0.26 -20.85 -9.85
C LYS A 299 0.46 -21.75 -8.84
N ILE A 300 1.40 -21.17 -8.09
CA ILE A 300 2.11 -21.84 -7.01
C ILE A 300 1.55 -21.51 -5.62
N GLY A 301 0.44 -20.75 -5.57
CA GLY A 301 -0.28 -20.40 -4.35
C GLY A 301 0.32 -19.24 -3.57
N LEU A 302 1.12 -18.38 -4.22
CA LEU A 302 1.70 -17.16 -3.66
C LEU A 302 0.98 -15.91 -4.20
N SER A 303 0.92 -14.87 -3.40
CA SER A 303 0.44 -13.56 -3.84
C SER A 303 1.53 -12.79 -4.61
N GLY A 304 1.15 -11.89 -5.52
CA GLY A 304 2.10 -11.03 -6.25
C GLY A 304 2.97 -10.17 -5.35
N LYS A 305 2.50 -9.83 -4.15
CA LYS A 305 3.27 -9.09 -3.14
C LYS A 305 4.49 -9.88 -2.64
N SER A 306 4.47 -11.21 -2.69
CA SER A 306 5.59 -12.08 -2.32
C SER A 306 6.79 -11.91 -3.25
N PHE A 307 6.56 -11.38 -4.47
CA PHE A 307 7.62 -11.19 -5.44
C PHE A 307 8.67 -10.15 -4.99
N VAL A 308 8.25 -9.11 -4.30
CA VAL A 308 9.17 -8.04 -3.85
C VAL A 308 10.24 -8.55 -2.89
N PRO A 309 9.90 -9.26 -1.79
CA PRO A 309 10.91 -9.89 -0.95
C PRO A 309 11.80 -10.90 -1.69
N MET A 310 11.23 -11.71 -2.59
CA MET A 310 12.02 -12.65 -3.39
C MET A 310 13.05 -11.92 -4.27
N LEU A 311 12.66 -10.81 -4.87
CA LEU A 311 13.54 -10.01 -5.72
C LEU A 311 14.68 -9.38 -4.90
N ILE A 312 14.39 -8.81 -3.74
CA ILE A 312 15.41 -8.28 -2.82
C ILE A 312 16.38 -9.38 -2.40
N GLY A 313 15.89 -10.63 -2.25
CA GLY A 313 16.67 -11.82 -1.88
C GLY A 313 17.77 -12.19 -2.86
N PHE A 314 17.64 -11.85 -4.14
CA PHE A 314 18.72 -12.01 -5.11
C PHE A 314 19.95 -11.12 -4.81
N GLY A 315 19.73 -9.97 -4.17
CA GLY A 315 20.80 -9.05 -3.78
C GLY A 315 21.29 -9.28 -2.35
N CYS A 316 20.36 -9.36 -1.41
CA CYS A 316 20.70 -9.54 0.01
C CYS A 316 19.56 -10.25 0.75
N SER A 317 19.86 -11.38 1.39
CA SER A 317 18.88 -12.20 2.11
C SER A 317 18.32 -11.51 3.37
N VAL A 318 19.11 -10.69 4.06
CA VAL A 318 18.68 -10.05 5.31
C VAL A 318 17.48 -9.11 5.10
N PRO A 319 17.54 -8.09 4.22
CA PRO A 319 16.39 -7.24 3.94
C PRO A 319 15.24 -7.99 3.28
N ALA A 320 15.51 -9.04 2.50
CA ALA A 320 14.46 -9.89 1.93
C ALA A 320 13.61 -10.58 3.00
N ILE A 321 14.25 -11.17 4.01
CA ILE A 321 13.58 -11.79 5.15
C ILE A 321 12.82 -10.72 5.96
N MET A 322 13.41 -9.55 6.15
CA MET A 322 12.72 -8.42 6.82
C MET A 322 11.49 -7.97 6.04
N ALA A 323 11.60 -7.81 4.72
CA ALA A 323 10.50 -7.44 3.85
C ALA A 323 9.38 -8.49 3.81
N SER A 324 9.69 -9.78 3.97
CA SER A 324 8.68 -10.83 4.03
C SER A 324 7.69 -10.69 5.18
N ARG A 325 8.06 -9.94 6.24
CA ARG A 325 7.18 -9.66 7.39
C ARG A 325 5.99 -8.77 7.03
N THR A 326 6.07 -8.00 5.95
CA THR A 326 4.97 -7.17 5.46
C THR A 326 3.85 -7.96 4.79
N LEU A 327 4.08 -9.24 4.49
CA LEU A 327 3.08 -10.12 3.90
C LEU A 327 2.00 -10.48 4.93
N SER A 328 0.74 -10.30 4.55
CA SER A 328 -0.43 -10.53 5.42
C SER A 328 -0.66 -12.02 5.72
N SER A 329 -0.35 -12.91 4.77
CA SER A 329 -0.54 -14.35 4.90
C SER A 329 0.69 -15.02 5.53
N GLN A 330 0.47 -15.82 6.59
CA GLN A 330 1.54 -16.66 7.17
C GLN A 330 2.07 -17.70 6.18
N ARG A 331 1.21 -18.20 5.28
CA ARG A 331 1.60 -19.13 4.23
C ARG A 331 2.55 -18.47 3.25
N ASP A 332 2.18 -17.27 2.74
CA ASP A 332 3.03 -16.51 1.81
C ASP A 332 4.38 -16.20 2.44
N ARG A 333 4.40 -15.79 3.71
CA ARG A 333 5.63 -15.51 4.45
C ARG A 333 6.55 -16.73 4.52
N LYS A 334 6.02 -17.90 4.87
CA LYS A 334 6.81 -19.12 4.98
C LYS A 334 7.33 -19.65 3.63
N MET A 335 6.57 -19.42 2.55
CA MET A 335 6.96 -19.87 1.22
C MET A 335 7.90 -18.91 0.50
N THR A 336 7.94 -17.64 0.94
CA THR A 336 8.80 -16.60 0.35
C THR A 336 10.21 -16.61 0.96
N ILE A 337 10.36 -17.07 2.20
CA ILE A 337 11.65 -17.27 2.88
C ILE A 337 12.31 -18.54 2.43
#